data_9b37666c10120a77abbc2dc6b938d832
#
_entry.id   9b37666c10120a77abbc2dc6b938d832
#
_cell.length_a   1.000
_cell.length_b   1.000
_cell.length_c   1.000
_cell.angle_alpha   90.00
_cell.angle_beta   90.00
_cell.angle_gamma   90.00
#
_symmetry.space_group_name_H-M   'P 1'
#
loop_
_entity.id
_entity.type
_entity.pdbx_description
1 polymer ?
#
loop_
_entity_poly.entity_id
_entity_poly.type
_entity_poly.pdbx_seq_one_letter_code
_entity_poly.pdbx_strand_id
1 'polypeptide(L)'
;MNIFEAYNSTKRALESAGIEDYVFEAKQIIKHITGFSNSEILMNYTNALTAFQQNNLTAIIKQRQLRYPLQYIFGEWSFYGRDFYVGPGVLVPRADTEITAEKCLDFLKAVKNPQILDLCAGSGCIGITLAKEREDAAVTLLEKFPEAARYAEKNIKRQSAVNARLLTGDVLLGDGGDKLYDLIVSNPPYIPKNEMKIISVSYTHLTLPT
;
A
#
# COMPACT_ATOMS: atom_id res chain seq x y z
N MET A 1 -18.06 -22.98 11.45
CA MET A 1 -16.79 -23.18 10.71
C MET A 1 -15.65 -22.73 11.60
N ASN A 2 -14.64 -23.58 11.81
CA ASN A 2 -13.44 -23.20 12.57
C ASN A 2 -12.41 -22.49 11.66
N ILE A 3 -11.32 -21.98 12.28
CA ILE A 3 -10.28 -21.22 11.56
C ILE A 3 -9.59 -22.08 10.50
N PHE A 4 -9.32 -23.35 10.77
CA PHE A 4 -8.71 -24.27 9.82
C PHE A 4 -9.61 -24.56 8.61
N GLU A 5 -10.89 -24.80 8.86
CA GLU A 5 -11.89 -24.98 7.79
C GLU A 5 -12.06 -23.72 6.95
N ALA A 6 -12.07 -22.54 7.61
CA ALA A 6 -12.13 -21.24 6.94
C ALA A 6 -10.93 -21.01 6.03
N TYR A 7 -9.72 -21.26 6.52
CA TYR A 7 -8.49 -21.16 5.73
C TYR A 7 -8.54 -22.05 4.49
N ASN A 8 -8.87 -23.34 4.67
CA ASN A 8 -8.88 -24.29 3.55
C ASN A 8 -10.00 -24.00 2.54
N SER A 9 -11.17 -23.55 2.99
CA SER A 9 -12.24 -23.16 2.08
C SER A 9 -11.90 -21.89 1.30
N THR A 10 -11.27 -20.89 1.94
CA THR A 10 -10.79 -19.67 1.29
C THR A 10 -9.75 -20.00 0.24
N LYS A 11 -8.74 -20.81 0.60
CA LYS A 11 -7.68 -21.24 -0.32
C LYS A 11 -8.27 -21.86 -1.59
N ARG A 12 -9.19 -22.83 -1.44
CA ARG A 12 -9.86 -23.48 -2.58
C ARG A 12 -10.68 -22.50 -3.43
N ALA A 13 -11.40 -21.59 -2.79
CA ALA A 13 -12.22 -20.61 -3.50
C ALA A 13 -11.37 -19.63 -4.33
N LEU A 14 -10.22 -19.20 -3.82
CA LEU A 14 -9.30 -18.32 -4.53
C LEU A 14 -8.56 -19.06 -5.65
N GLU A 15 -8.12 -20.30 -5.41
CA GLU A 15 -7.50 -21.19 -6.41
C GLU A 15 -8.45 -21.42 -7.59
N SER A 16 -9.71 -21.79 -7.31
CA SER A 16 -10.73 -21.99 -8.34
C SER A 16 -11.05 -20.71 -9.14
N ALA A 17 -10.83 -19.55 -8.55
CA ALA A 17 -10.94 -18.25 -9.22
C ALA A 17 -9.66 -17.89 -10.01
N GLY A 18 -8.63 -18.75 -10.03
CA GLY A 18 -7.36 -18.51 -10.73
C GLY A 18 -6.53 -17.38 -10.09
N ILE A 19 -6.60 -17.19 -8.78
CA ILE A 19 -5.71 -16.28 -8.04
C ILE A 19 -4.38 -16.99 -7.86
N GLU A 20 -3.29 -16.44 -8.38
CA GLU A 20 -1.98 -17.08 -8.36
C GLU A 20 -1.45 -17.25 -6.93
N ASP A 21 -1.50 -16.19 -6.13
CA ASP A 21 -1.02 -16.18 -4.75
C ASP A 21 -2.07 -16.64 -3.72
N TYR A 22 -2.97 -17.55 -4.09
CA TYR A 22 -4.14 -17.97 -3.30
C TYR A 22 -3.79 -18.44 -1.89
N VAL A 23 -2.63 -19.08 -1.70
CA VAL A 23 -2.17 -19.56 -0.38
C VAL A 23 -1.82 -18.40 0.53
N PHE A 24 -1.05 -17.44 0.00
CA PHE A 24 -0.68 -16.23 0.71
C PHE A 24 -1.91 -15.37 1.02
N GLU A 25 -2.76 -15.13 0.03
CA GLU A 25 -3.96 -14.31 0.21
C GLU A 25 -4.95 -14.95 1.20
N ALA A 26 -5.18 -16.26 1.14
CA ALA A 26 -6.02 -16.95 2.14
C ALA A 26 -5.51 -16.73 3.56
N LYS A 27 -4.19 -16.79 3.78
CA LYS A 27 -3.58 -16.51 5.07
C LYS A 27 -3.78 -15.06 5.52
N GLN A 28 -3.61 -14.09 4.60
CA GLN A 28 -3.85 -12.68 4.91
C GLN A 28 -5.32 -12.42 5.24
N ILE A 29 -6.25 -13.05 4.54
CA ILE A 29 -7.69 -12.93 4.82
C ILE A 29 -8.02 -13.46 6.22
N ILE A 30 -7.51 -14.64 6.59
CA ILE A 30 -7.73 -15.18 7.93
C ILE A 30 -7.14 -14.25 9.01
N LYS A 31 -5.93 -13.73 8.80
CA LYS A 31 -5.34 -12.73 9.71
C LYS A 31 -6.24 -11.52 9.87
N HIS A 32 -6.71 -10.97 8.76
CA HIS A 32 -7.54 -9.78 8.76
C HIS A 32 -8.86 -9.97 9.51
N ILE A 33 -9.57 -11.10 9.29
CA ILE A 33 -10.86 -11.34 9.94
C ILE A 33 -10.76 -11.74 11.41
N THR A 34 -9.63 -12.34 11.82
CA THR A 34 -9.42 -12.77 13.20
C THR A 34 -8.68 -11.76 14.05
N GLY A 35 -7.87 -10.89 13.42
CA GLY A 35 -6.90 -10.03 14.09
C GLY A 35 -5.69 -10.78 14.64
N PHE A 36 -5.52 -12.06 14.34
CA PHE A 36 -4.48 -12.92 14.91
C PHE A 36 -3.19 -12.84 14.11
N SER A 37 -2.06 -12.92 14.80
CA SER A 37 -0.75 -13.19 14.22
C SER A 37 -0.67 -14.62 13.68
N ASN A 38 0.40 -14.93 12.93
CA ASN A 38 0.60 -16.28 12.39
C ASN A 38 0.66 -17.35 13.49
N SER A 39 1.31 -17.06 14.60
CA SER A 39 1.41 -17.98 15.75
C SER A 39 0.07 -18.18 16.45
N GLU A 40 -0.70 -17.11 16.62
CA GLU A 40 -2.03 -17.20 17.23
C GLU A 40 -3.02 -17.98 16.35
N ILE A 41 -2.95 -17.84 15.02
CA ILE A 41 -3.75 -18.66 14.10
C ILE A 41 -3.44 -20.15 14.31
N LEU A 42 -2.15 -20.51 14.42
CA LEU A 42 -1.74 -21.91 14.65
C LEU A 42 -2.25 -22.45 15.99
N MET A 43 -2.17 -21.65 17.04
CA MET A 43 -2.66 -22.04 18.37
C MET A 43 -4.19 -22.13 18.47
N ASN A 44 -4.90 -21.42 17.61
CA ASN A 44 -6.36 -21.30 17.64
C ASN A 44 -7.07 -21.97 16.46
N TYR A 45 -6.42 -22.87 15.74
CA TYR A 45 -6.96 -23.51 14.53
C TYR A 45 -8.35 -24.12 14.69
N THR A 46 -8.63 -24.71 15.85
CA THR A 46 -9.89 -25.36 16.17
C THR A 46 -10.97 -24.40 16.65
N ASN A 47 -10.64 -23.16 16.93
CA ASN A 47 -11.59 -22.18 17.43
C ASN A 47 -12.59 -21.80 16.33
N ALA A 48 -13.87 -21.72 16.71
CA ALA A 48 -14.93 -21.35 15.80
C ALA A 48 -14.88 -19.85 15.47
N LEU A 49 -15.03 -19.51 14.19
CA LEU A 49 -15.28 -18.12 13.78
C LEU A 49 -16.66 -17.69 14.22
N THR A 50 -16.78 -16.45 14.68
CA THR A 50 -18.07 -15.82 14.96
C THR A 50 -18.90 -15.67 13.67
N ALA A 51 -20.22 -15.48 13.79
CA ALA A 51 -21.07 -15.22 12.63
C ALA A 51 -20.64 -13.97 11.85
N PHE A 52 -20.20 -12.92 12.56
CA PHE A 52 -19.68 -11.71 11.94
C PHE A 52 -18.40 -11.99 11.11
N GLN A 53 -17.45 -12.74 11.64
CA GLN A 53 -16.24 -13.14 10.94
C GLN A 53 -16.53 -13.99 9.71
N GLN A 54 -17.50 -14.92 9.79
CA GLN A 54 -17.90 -15.76 8.65
C GLN A 54 -18.56 -14.93 7.54
N ASN A 55 -19.40 -13.96 7.90
CA ASN A 55 -20.02 -13.05 6.92
C ASN A 55 -18.96 -12.18 6.22
N ASN A 56 -18.01 -11.62 6.98
CA ASN A 56 -16.88 -10.84 6.42
C ASN A 56 -16.03 -11.71 5.49
N LEU A 57 -15.70 -12.93 5.89
CA LEU A 57 -14.96 -13.86 5.06
C LEU A 57 -15.64 -14.09 3.71
N THR A 58 -16.95 -14.33 3.74
CA THR A 58 -17.74 -14.57 2.52
C THR A 58 -17.74 -13.33 1.61
N ALA A 59 -17.86 -12.14 2.18
CA ALA A 59 -17.83 -10.87 1.44
C ALA A 59 -16.47 -10.64 0.78
N ILE A 60 -15.37 -10.87 1.50
CA ILE A 60 -13.99 -10.73 1.00
C ILE A 60 -13.74 -11.69 -0.15
N ILE A 61 -14.11 -12.97 0.01
CA ILE A 61 -13.93 -13.99 -1.04
C ILE A 61 -14.68 -13.59 -2.32
N LYS A 62 -15.94 -13.14 -2.21
CA LYS A 62 -16.72 -12.68 -3.37
C LYS A 62 -16.04 -11.54 -4.11
N GLN A 63 -15.55 -10.52 -3.41
CA GLN A 63 -14.85 -9.41 -4.03
C GLN A 63 -13.55 -9.86 -4.69
N ARG A 64 -12.82 -10.76 -4.03
CA ARG A 64 -11.57 -11.29 -4.57
C ARG A 64 -11.78 -12.15 -5.83
N GLN A 65 -12.87 -12.93 -5.88
CA GLN A 65 -13.29 -13.67 -7.08
C GLN A 65 -13.59 -12.75 -8.27
N LEU A 66 -14.05 -11.53 -8.01
CA LEU A 66 -14.21 -10.47 -9.01
C LEU A 66 -12.90 -9.75 -9.34
N ARG A 67 -11.74 -10.26 -8.89
CA ARG A 67 -10.40 -9.67 -9.09
C ARG A 67 -10.18 -8.34 -8.39
N TYR A 68 -11.08 -7.91 -7.48
CA TYR A 68 -10.87 -6.69 -6.73
C TYR A 68 -9.64 -6.85 -5.81
N PRO A 69 -8.69 -5.89 -5.79
CA PRO A 69 -7.45 -6.04 -5.06
C PRO A 69 -7.65 -6.28 -3.57
N LEU A 70 -6.97 -7.28 -3.01
CA LEU A 70 -7.09 -7.63 -1.59
C LEU A 70 -6.76 -6.45 -0.67
N GLN A 71 -5.75 -5.67 -1.04
CA GLN A 71 -5.30 -4.49 -0.31
C GLN A 71 -6.39 -3.40 -0.25
N TYR A 72 -7.16 -3.24 -1.32
CA TYR A 72 -8.27 -2.30 -1.35
C TYR A 72 -9.46 -2.80 -0.52
N ILE A 73 -9.67 -4.13 -0.44
CA ILE A 73 -10.68 -4.74 0.43
C ILE A 73 -10.32 -4.48 1.90
N PHE A 74 -9.05 -4.59 2.26
CA PHE A 74 -8.59 -4.33 3.63
C PHE A 74 -8.52 -2.82 3.94
N GLY A 75 -8.37 -1.97 2.91
CA GLY A 75 -8.21 -0.53 3.05
C GLY A 75 -6.83 -0.10 3.55
N GLU A 76 -5.93 -1.05 3.77
CA GLU A 76 -4.57 -0.80 4.24
C GLU A 76 -3.60 -1.88 3.74
N TRP A 77 -2.31 -1.52 3.69
CA TRP A 77 -1.24 -2.44 3.34
C TRP A 77 0.06 -2.07 4.03
N SER A 78 0.83 -3.09 4.39
CA SER A 78 2.12 -2.90 5.04
C SER A 78 3.20 -2.52 4.03
N PHE A 79 4.05 -1.56 4.40
CA PHE A 79 5.25 -1.15 3.68
C PHE A 79 6.31 -0.73 4.69
N TYR A 80 7.49 -1.29 4.60
CA TYR A 80 8.63 -1.00 5.48
C TYR A 80 8.27 -1.12 6.97
N GLY A 81 7.54 -2.17 7.32
CA GLY A 81 7.09 -2.43 8.69
C GLY A 81 6.01 -1.48 9.23
N ARG A 82 5.38 -0.65 8.38
CA ARG A 82 4.30 0.29 8.72
C ARG A 82 3.08 0.06 7.86
N ASP A 83 1.89 0.24 8.43
CA ASP A 83 0.64 0.10 7.69
C ASP A 83 0.20 1.43 7.10
N PHE A 84 -0.05 1.45 5.80
CA PHE A 84 -0.51 2.59 5.03
C PHE A 84 -1.94 2.38 4.55
N TYR A 85 -2.80 3.38 4.68
CA TYR A 85 -4.10 3.38 4.03
C TYR A 85 -3.92 3.38 2.51
N VAL A 86 -4.66 2.48 1.86
CA VAL A 86 -4.71 2.34 0.41
C VAL A 86 -6.14 2.09 -0.04
N GLY A 87 -6.41 2.33 -1.32
CA GLY A 87 -7.72 2.08 -1.91
C GLY A 87 -7.76 2.57 -3.35
N PRO A 88 -8.96 2.63 -3.97
CA PRO A 88 -9.09 3.10 -5.34
C PRO A 88 -8.43 4.47 -5.56
N GLY A 89 -7.71 4.60 -6.66
CA GLY A 89 -7.02 5.83 -7.04
C GLY A 89 -5.58 5.95 -6.52
N VAL A 90 -5.07 4.98 -5.75
CA VAL A 90 -3.67 4.99 -5.30
C VAL A 90 -2.98 3.65 -5.56
N LEU A 91 -1.73 3.68 -6.00
CA LEU A 91 -0.94 2.46 -6.18
C LEU A 91 -0.72 1.78 -4.81
N VAL A 92 -0.99 0.47 -4.76
CA VAL A 92 -0.63 -0.35 -3.60
C VAL A 92 0.89 -0.42 -3.47
N PRO A 93 1.47 -0.09 -2.32
CA PRO A 93 2.90 -0.20 -2.09
C PRO A 93 3.42 -1.61 -2.43
N ARG A 94 4.54 -1.68 -3.15
CA ARG A 94 5.16 -2.94 -3.57
C ARG A 94 6.41 -3.21 -2.74
N ALA A 95 6.70 -4.50 -2.49
CA ALA A 95 7.90 -4.91 -1.77
C ALA A 95 9.20 -4.42 -2.45
N ASP A 96 9.27 -4.44 -3.78
CA ASP A 96 10.43 -3.93 -4.53
C ASP A 96 10.69 -2.44 -4.26
N THR A 97 9.66 -1.67 -3.92
CA THR A 97 9.77 -0.25 -3.59
C THR A 97 10.42 -0.04 -2.21
N GLU A 98 10.41 -1.04 -1.32
CA GLU A 98 11.13 -0.98 -0.04
C GLU A 98 12.65 -0.90 -0.27
N ILE A 99 13.17 -1.57 -1.31
CA ILE A 99 14.58 -1.48 -1.71
C ILE A 99 14.94 -0.04 -2.10
N THR A 100 14.01 0.67 -2.76
CA THR A 100 14.20 2.09 -3.08
C THR A 100 14.33 2.93 -1.82
N ALA A 101 13.45 2.71 -0.84
CA ALA A 101 13.53 3.43 0.45
C ALA A 101 14.87 3.14 1.17
N GLU A 102 15.33 1.86 1.18
CA GLU A 102 16.62 1.49 1.76
C GLU A 102 17.80 2.22 1.08
N LYS A 103 17.82 2.27 -0.25
CA LYS A 103 18.87 2.98 -1.00
C LYS A 103 18.86 4.48 -0.73
N CYS A 104 17.68 5.09 -0.60
CA CYS A 104 17.56 6.48 -0.19
C CYS A 104 18.14 6.71 1.21
N LEU A 105 17.81 5.85 2.17
CA LEU A 105 18.32 5.93 3.55
C LEU A 105 19.84 5.74 3.60
N ASP A 106 20.39 4.79 2.82
CA ASP A 106 21.84 4.58 2.70
C ASP A 106 22.56 5.84 2.19
N PHE A 107 22.02 6.46 1.13
CA PHE A 107 22.56 7.71 0.58
C PHE A 107 22.55 8.85 1.60
N LEU A 108 21.46 8.94 2.38
CA LEU A 108 21.26 10.02 3.34
C LEU A 108 22.09 9.89 4.63
N LYS A 109 22.80 8.78 4.86
CA LYS A 109 23.58 8.55 6.11
C LYS A 109 24.57 9.65 6.43
N ALA A 110 25.18 10.24 5.39
CA ALA A 110 26.18 11.31 5.54
C ALA A 110 25.58 12.72 5.47
N VAL A 111 24.31 12.88 5.17
CA VAL A 111 23.64 14.19 4.99
C VAL A 111 22.91 14.55 6.28
N LYS A 112 23.18 15.74 6.82
CA LYS A 112 22.48 16.28 8.01
C LYS A 112 21.31 17.16 7.58
N ASN A 113 20.19 17.03 8.26
CA ASN A 113 18.95 17.78 8.01
C ASN A 113 18.55 17.78 6.51
N PRO A 114 18.46 16.58 5.85
CA PRO A 114 18.27 16.51 4.43
C PRO A 114 16.92 17.08 3.99
N GLN A 115 16.93 17.78 2.85
CA GLN A 115 15.73 18.19 2.14
C GLN A 115 15.38 17.11 1.12
N ILE A 116 14.22 16.47 1.27
CA ILE A 116 13.81 15.30 0.46
C ILE A 116 12.54 15.66 -0.32
N LEU A 117 12.51 15.28 -1.60
CA LEU A 117 11.32 15.37 -2.45
C LEU A 117 10.92 13.98 -2.94
N ASP A 118 9.69 13.56 -2.61
CA ASP A 118 9.05 12.34 -3.13
C ASP A 118 8.06 12.75 -4.22
N LEU A 119 8.41 12.47 -5.48
CA LEU A 119 7.62 12.80 -6.65
C LEU A 119 6.66 11.65 -7.00
N CYS A 120 5.44 11.97 -7.38
CA CYS A 120 4.38 10.99 -7.64
C CYS A 120 4.12 10.13 -6.40
N ALA A 121 3.97 10.78 -5.26
CA ALA A 121 4.05 10.14 -3.94
C ALA A 121 2.96 9.07 -3.69
N GLY A 122 1.83 9.12 -4.40
CA GLY A 122 0.75 8.14 -4.26
C GLY A 122 0.22 8.08 -2.82
N SER A 123 0.37 6.93 -2.18
CA SER A 123 0.03 6.75 -0.75
C SER A 123 0.99 7.48 0.21
N GLY A 124 2.10 8.00 -0.30
CA GLY A 124 3.18 8.61 0.48
C GLY A 124 4.12 7.59 1.12
N CYS A 125 4.06 6.30 0.74
CA CYS A 125 4.78 5.24 1.44
C CYS A 125 6.30 5.46 1.45
N ILE A 126 6.92 5.97 0.38
CA ILE A 126 8.36 6.25 0.34
C ILE A 126 8.68 7.46 1.21
N GLY A 127 8.11 8.63 0.89
CA GLY A 127 8.43 9.88 1.58
C GLY A 127 8.14 9.82 3.08
N ILE A 128 7.01 9.23 3.48
CA ILE A 128 6.65 9.06 4.89
C ILE A 128 7.62 8.10 5.60
N THR A 129 8.03 7.02 4.93
CA THR A 129 9.06 6.12 5.50
C THR A 129 10.36 6.86 5.72
N LEU A 130 10.83 7.64 4.73
CA LEU A 130 12.05 8.45 4.87
C LEU A 130 11.91 9.47 6.01
N ALA A 131 10.76 10.11 6.14
CA ALA A 131 10.48 11.04 7.25
C ALA A 131 10.54 10.36 8.63
N LYS A 132 10.07 9.12 8.72
CA LYS A 132 10.06 8.36 9.98
C LYS A 132 11.41 7.76 10.35
N GLU A 133 12.23 7.40 9.37
CA GLU A 133 13.59 6.89 9.58
C GLU A 133 14.61 8.02 9.81
N ARG A 134 14.29 9.24 9.37
CA ARG A 134 15.13 10.43 9.46
C ARG A 134 14.34 11.59 10.06
N GLU A 135 14.28 11.65 11.38
CA GLU A 135 13.55 12.70 12.09
C GLU A 135 14.12 14.12 11.85
N ASP A 136 15.40 14.19 11.49
CA ASP A 136 16.09 15.44 11.10
C ASP A 136 15.78 15.90 9.68
N ALA A 137 15.15 15.07 8.84
CA ALA A 137 14.80 15.41 7.46
C ALA A 137 13.61 16.37 7.39
N ALA A 138 13.54 17.15 6.30
CA ALA A 138 12.32 17.83 5.85
C ALA A 138 11.85 17.18 4.55
N VAL A 139 10.73 16.48 4.58
CA VAL A 139 10.22 15.69 3.45
C VAL A 139 9.03 16.40 2.81
N THR A 140 9.11 16.60 1.51
CA THR A 140 7.99 17.10 0.69
C THR A 140 7.50 15.97 -0.19
N LEU A 141 6.20 15.66 -0.13
CA LEU A 141 5.52 14.72 -1.01
C LEU A 141 4.79 15.52 -2.07
N LEU A 142 5.05 15.25 -3.36
CA LEU A 142 4.34 15.88 -4.47
C LEU A 142 3.43 14.84 -5.14
N GLU A 143 2.12 15.12 -5.15
CA GLU A 143 1.14 14.24 -5.77
C GLU A 143 0.15 15.07 -6.60
N LYS A 144 -0.08 14.64 -7.85
CA LYS A 144 -0.95 15.33 -8.79
C LYS A 144 -2.43 15.01 -8.55
N PHE A 145 -2.74 13.76 -8.21
CA PHE A 145 -4.12 13.26 -8.19
C PHE A 145 -4.74 13.45 -6.82
N PRO A 146 -5.88 14.18 -6.72
CA PRO A 146 -6.53 14.45 -5.45
C PRO A 146 -6.92 13.19 -4.66
N GLU A 147 -7.28 12.11 -5.34
CA GLU A 147 -7.60 10.83 -4.72
C GLU A 147 -6.39 10.24 -4.00
N ALA A 148 -5.24 10.18 -4.67
CA ALA A 148 -3.99 9.69 -4.08
C ALA A 148 -3.48 10.63 -2.98
N ALA A 149 -3.55 11.94 -3.20
CA ALA A 149 -3.18 12.95 -2.21
C ALA A 149 -3.93 12.81 -0.89
N ARG A 150 -5.23 12.43 -0.93
CA ARG A 150 -6.03 12.14 0.28
C ARG A 150 -5.46 10.95 1.08
N TYR A 151 -4.95 9.91 0.41
CA TYR A 151 -4.30 8.79 1.09
C TYR A 151 -2.97 9.23 1.71
N ALA A 152 -2.14 9.97 0.97
CA ALA A 152 -0.89 10.52 1.50
C ALA A 152 -1.14 11.37 2.76
N GLU A 153 -2.12 12.27 2.73
CA GLU A 153 -2.48 13.10 3.89
C GLU A 153 -2.93 12.27 5.10
N LYS A 154 -3.78 11.25 4.88
CA LYS A 154 -4.21 10.32 5.93
C LYS A 154 -3.02 9.54 6.51
N ASN A 155 -2.10 9.13 5.66
CA ASN A 155 -0.93 8.37 6.05
C ASN A 155 0.10 9.22 6.80
N ILE A 156 0.32 10.48 6.42
CA ILE A 156 1.13 11.44 7.21
C ILE A 156 0.58 11.53 8.65
N LYS A 157 -0.74 11.68 8.78
CA LYS A 157 -1.41 11.75 10.10
C LYS A 157 -1.30 10.43 10.86
N ARG A 158 -1.57 9.29 10.21
CA ARG A 158 -1.50 7.95 10.81
C ARG A 158 -0.11 7.64 11.37
N GLN A 159 0.93 7.98 10.60
CA GLN A 159 2.32 7.73 10.97
C GLN A 159 2.91 8.82 11.87
N SER A 160 2.15 9.88 12.17
CA SER A 160 2.66 11.05 12.91
C SER A 160 3.99 11.57 12.31
N ALA A 161 4.06 11.66 10.98
CA ALA A 161 5.23 12.14 10.24
C ALA A 161 5.22 13.67 10.21
N VAL A 162 5.55 14.31 11.34
CA VAL A 162 5.46 15.76 11.55
C VAL A 162 6.43 16.56 10.66
N ASN A 163 7.48 15.93 10.17
CA ASN A 163 8.49 16.49 9.29
C ASN A 163 8.20 16.22 7.79
N ALA A 164 7.02 15.65 7.48
CA ALA A 164 6.52 15.44 6.12
C ALA A 164 5.37 16.39 5.81
N ARG A 165 5.38 16.96 4.61
CA ARG A 165 4.29 17.79 4.08
C ARG A 165 3.89 17.33 2.69
N LEU A 166 2.59 17.44 2.39
CA LEU A 166 2.04 17.16 1.08
C LEU A 166 1.91 18.46 0.28
N LEU A 167 2.32 18.42 -1.00
CA LEU A 167 1.99 19.40 -2.02
C LEU A 167 1.15 18.71 -3.09
N THR A 168 0.07 19.36 -3.52
CA THR A 168 -0.69 18.91 -4.69
C THR A 168 -0.17 19.67 -5.91
N GLY A 169 0.31 18.95 -6.93
CA GLY A 169 0.88 19.58 -8.12
C GLY A 169 1.39 18.55 -9.13
N ASP A 170 1.68 19.03 -10.33
CA ASP A 170 2.18 18.22 -11.45
C ASP A 170 3.69 18.43 -11.62
N VAL A 171 4.45 17.34 -11.48
CA VAL A 171 5.91 17.36 -11.68
C VAL A 171 6.29 17.89 -13.08
N LEU A 172 5.45 17.62 -14.09
CA LEU A 172 5.71 18.09 -15.47
C LEU A 172 5.52 19.61 -15.65
N LEU A 173 4.83 20.26 -14.71
CA LEU A 173 4.67 21.72 -14.68
C LEU A 173 5.69 22.41 -13.76
N GLY A 174 6.59 21.64 -13.14
CA GLY A 174 7.60 22.19 -12.24
C GLY A 174 7.09 22.49 -10.83
N ASP A 175 5.92 21.96 -10.44
CA ASP A 175 5.29 22.27 -9.14
C ASP A 175 6.10 21.80 -7.91
N GLY A 176 7.22 21.08 -8.11
CA GLY A 176 8.18 20.73 -7.05
C GLY A 176 8.86 21.93 -6.38
N GLY A 177 8.74 23.12 -7.00
CA GLY A 177 9.26 24.40 -6.51
C GLY A 177 10.74 24.61 -6.84
N ASP A 178 11.21 25.85 -6.59
CA ASP A 178 12.59 26.29 -6.86
C ASP A 178 13.59 25.92 -5.76
N LYS A 179 13.21 25.04 -4.85
CA LYS A 179 14.07 24.59 -3.75
C LYS A 179 15.09 23.57 -4.23
N LEU A 180 16.28 23.64 -3.68
CA LEU A 180 17.27 22.59 -3.81
C LEU A 180 16.93 21.45 -2.84
N TYR A 181 17.02 20.22 -3.31
CA TYR A 181 16.83 19.01 -2.53
C TYR A 181 18.11 18.19 -2.51
N ASP A 182 18.42 17.59 -1.37
CA ASP A 182 19.55 16.67 -1.23
C ASP A 182 19.22 15.32 -1.87
N LEU A 183 17.94 14.94 -1.87
CA LEU A 183 17.43 13.72 -2.49
C LEU A 183 16.09 13.96 -3.17
N ILE A 184 15.98 13.50 -4.40
CA ILE A 184 14.71 13.39 -5.12
C ILE A 184 14.48 11.91 -5.39
N VAL A 185 13.34 11.40 -4.96
CA VAL A 185 12.91 10.01 -5.22
C VAL A 185 11.58 10.02 -5.96
N SER A 186 11.35 9.05 -6.82
CA SER A 186 10.09 8.91 -7.54
C SER A 186 9.80 7.46 -7.89
N ASN A 187 8.53 7.08 -7.78
CA ASN A 187 7.98 5.86 -8.39
C ASN A 187 6.83 6.26 -9.34
N PRO A 188 7.14 6.86 -10.50
CA PRO A 188 6.13 7.41 -11.39
C PRO A 188 5.36 6.30 -12.13
N PRO A 189 4.16 6.60 -12.68
CA PRO A 189 3.48 5.69 -13.58
C PRO A 189 4.31 5.52 -14.87
N TYR A 190 4.75 4.29 -15.15
CA TYR A 190 5.61 3.95 -16.29
C TYR A 190 4.95 3.04 -17.33
N ILE A 191 3.67 2.69 -17.12
CA ILE A 191 2.94 1.82 -18.04
C ILE A 191 2.28 2.65 -19.14
N PRO A 192 2.61 2.41 -20.42
CA PRO A 192 1.98 3.10 -21.54
C PRO A 192 0.46 2.88 -21.58
N LYS A 193 -0.30 3.91 -21.94
CA LYS A 193 -1.77 3.86 -21.98
C LYS A 193 -2.34 2.71 -22.82
N ASN A 194 -1.66 2.34 -23.91
CA ASN A 194 -2.06 1.23 -24.79
C ASN A 194 -1.91 -0.15 -24.13
N GLU A 195 -1.02 -0.29 -23.17
CA GLU A 195 -0.77 -1.54 -22.42
C GLU A 195 -1.66 -1.68 -21.19
N MET A 196 -2.23 -0.59 -20.68
CA MET A 196 -3.13 -0.60 -19.52
C MET A 196 -4.35 -1.51 -19.68
N LYS A 197 -4.80 -1.77 -20.92
CA LYS A 197 -5.95 -2.64 -21.20
C LYS A 197 -5.68 -4.13 -20.94
N ILE A 198 -4.43 -4.52 -20.81
CA ILE A 198 -4.00 -5.93 -20.70
C ILE A 198 -3.63 -6.28 -19.24
N ILE A 199 -3.50 -5.27 -18.38
CA ILE A 199 -2.95 -5.43 -17.04
C ILE A 199 -4.06 -5.63 -15.99
N SER A 200 -3.74 -6.36 -14.93
CA SER A 200 -4.66 -6.71 -13.84
C SER A 200 -5.40 -5.50 -13.24
N VAL A 201 -6.58 -5.74 -12.70
CA VAL A 201 -7.48 -4.75 -12.09
C VAL A 201 -6.77 -3.79 -11.11
N SER A 202 -5.70 -4.21 -10.45
CA SER A 202 -4.89 -3.37 -9.57
C SER A 202 -4.18 -2.20 -10.27
N TYR A 203 -3.97 -2.29 -11.60
CA TYR A 203 -3.43 -1.21 -12.43
C TYR A 203 -4.52 -0.44 -13.16
N THR A 204 -5.65 -1.08 -13.50
CA THR A 204 -6.75 -0.43 -14.22
C THR A 204 -7.52 0.56 -13.36
N HIS A 205 -7.49 0.43 -12.03
CA HIS A 205 -8.04 1.44 -11.11
C HIS A 205 -7.13 2.67 -10.93
N LEU A 206 -5.93 2.65 -11.52
CA LEU A 206 -5.05 3.81 -11.69
C LEU A 206 -5.34 4.55 -13.01
N THR A 207 -6.40 4.22 -13.73
CA THR A 207 -6.76 4.98 -14.93
C THR A 207 -7.05 6.42 -14.54
N LEU A 208 -6.05 7.22 -14.84
CA LEU A 208 -6.13 8.66 -14.83
C LEU A 208 -7.23 9.07 -15.80
N PRO A 209 -8.15 9.95 -15.43
CA PRO A 209 -9.00 10.58 -16.40
C PRO A 209 -8.11 11.24 -17.45
N THR A 210 -8.41 10.95 -18.69
CA THR A 210 -7.83 11.57 -19.90
C THR A 210 -8.02 13.08 -19.88
#